data_a1b57bcbe05c09520a12cda1a22378af
#
_entry.id   a1b57bcbe05c09520a12cda1a22378af
#
_cell.length_a   1.000
_cell.length_b   1.000
_cell.length_c   1.000
_cell.angle_alpha   90.00
_cell.angle_beta   90.00
_cell.angle_gamma   90.00
#
_symmetry.space_group_name_H-M   'P 1'
#
loop_
_entity.id
_entity.type
_entity.pdbx_description
1 polymer ?
#
loop_
_entity_poly.entity_id
_entity_poly.type
_entity_poly.pdbx_seq_one_letter_code
_entity_poly.pdbx_strand_id
1 'polypeptide(L)'
;MTAPRRCSAALCAALAAGLAGLVPAARADPEPAAPPPLAKKDLAAAAKSTRHAAPPAPGTRPARLVNLYNFWTHEWLAIDAAAPPPPATVDHFLRDHFTNKATAMEPRLIGMLVAAATRFHSDVVDVISGFRHPKYNLILRKKGHQVARDSQHTHGNAVDFFVPQIPVQALEAWARAQANGGVGLYPDSGFVHMDTGPIRTWSGE
;
A
#
# COMPACT_ATOMS: atom_id res chain seq x y z
N MET A 1 -0.46 2.14 -88.06
CA MET A 1 0.41 3.31 -88.26
C MET A 1 0.39 4.05 -86.94
N THR A 2 1.35 4.00 -86.21
CA THR A 2 2.60 4.60 -85.99
C THR A 2 3.28 3.98 -84.76
N ALA A 3 4.55 3.74 -84.89
CA ALA A 3 5.42 2.96 -83.99
C ALA A 3 5.89 3.76 -82.72
N PRO A 4 6.68 3.13 -81.87
CA PRO A 4 6.82 3.46 -80.45
C PRO A 4 8.00 4.40 -80.21
N ARG A 5 7.96 5.07 -79.07
CA ARG A 5 9.14 5.73 -78.52
C ARG A 5 9.57 5.05 -77.17
N ARG A 6 10.74 4.45 -77.23
CA ARG A 6 11.54 4.03 -76.11
C ARG A 6 12.04 5.27 -75.36
N CYS A 7 11.91 5.30 -74.04
CA CYS A 7 12.71 6.18 -73.19
C CYS A 7 13.39 5.37 -72.09
N SER A 8 14.65 5.64 -71.98
CA SER A 8 15.70 5.00 -71.27
C SER A 8 15.48 4.96 -69.71
N ALA A 9 15.88 3.85 -69.13
CA ALA A 9 16.05 3.71 -67.70
C ALA A 9 17.20 4.60 -67.22
N ALA A 10 16.92 5.48 -66.27
CA ALA A 10 17.93 6.12 -65.44
C ALA A 10 17.93 5.48 -64.09
N LEU A 11 19.02 4.84 -63.77
CA LEU A 11 19.34 4.18 -62.52
C LEU A 11 19.66 5.26 -61.48
N CYS A 12 18.73 5.55 -60.57
CA CYS A 12 19.01 6.33 -59.35
C CYS A 12 19.25 5.38 -58.19
N ALA A 13 20.51 5.16 -57.86
CA ALA A 13 20.91 4.53 -56.62
C ALA A 13 20.69 5.53 -55.45
N ALA A 14 19.66 5.32 -54.65
CA ALA A 14 19.45 6.04 -53.39
C ALA A 14 20.21 5.32 -52.29
N LEU A 15 21.28 5.95 -51.81
CA LEU A 15 21.90 5.56 -50.53
C LEU A 15 20.90 5.79 -49.39
N ALA A 16 20.39 4.72 -48.82
CA ALA A 16 19.70 4.78 -47.55
C ALA A 16 20.74 4.84 -46.41
N ALA A 17 21.04 6.05 -45.94
CA ALA A 17 21.76 6.24 -44.68
C ALA A 17 20.84 5.81 -43.51
N GLY A 18 21.13 4.66 -42.91
CA GLY A 18 20.47 4.20 -41.72
C GLY A 18 20.83 5.10 -40.56
N LEU A 19 19.90 5.94 -40.15
CA LEU A 19 19.89 6.55 -38.80
C LEU A 19 19.57 5.45 -37.78
N ALA A 20 20.61 4.83 -37.23
CA ALA A 20 20.48 4.05 -36.02
C ALA A 20 20.13 5.03 -34.89
N GLY A 21 18.84 5.16 -34.62
CA GLY A 21 18.35 5.89 -33.44
C GLY A 21 18.90 5.21 -32.20
N LEU A 22 19.80 5.88 -31.49
CA LEU A 22 20.15 5.51 -30.12
C LEU A 22 18.85 5.62 -29.27
N VAL A 23 18.26 4.49 -28.95
CA VAL A 23 17.26 4.40 -27.90
C VAL A 23 18.01 4.68 -26.58
N PRO A 24 17.70 5.76 -25.85
CA PRO A 24 18.35 5.97 -24.56
C PRO A 24 17.99 4.77 -23.66
N ALA A 25 19.01 4.11 -23.13
CA ALA A 25 18.84 3.07 -22.14
C ALA A 25 17.99 3.64 -20.99
N ALA A 26 16.84 3.06 -20.76
CA ALA A 26 16.01 3.38 -19.61
C ALA A 26 16.91 3.25 -18.37
N ARG A 27 17.11 4.36 -17.66
CA ARG A 27 17.74 4.32 -16.35
C ARG A 27 16.90 3.38 -15.50
N ALA A 28 17.51 2.29 -15.05
CA ALA A 28 16.93 1.47 -14.01
C ALA A 28 16.70 2.39 -12.81
N ASP A 29 15.47 2.41 -12.29
CA ASP A 29 15.17 3.10 -11.04
C ASP A 29 16.11 2.55 -9.97
N PRO A 30 16.66 3.40 -9.10
CA PRO A 30 17.55 2.94 -8.04
C PRO A 30 16.81 1.91 -7.19
N GLU A 31 17.47 0.78 -6.96
CA GLU A 31 16.98 -0.28 -6.07
C GLU A 31 16.57 0.36 -4.72
N PRO A 32 15.34 0.09 -4.22
CA PRO A 32 14.88 0.68 -2.96
C PRO A 32 15.87 0.33 -1.84
N ALA A 33 16.31 1.36 -1.12
CA ALA A 33 17.22 1.18 0.02
C ALA A 33 16.62 0.18 1.03
N ALA A 34 17.48 -0.68 1.60
CA ALA A 34 17.05 -1.62 2.63
C ALA A 34 16.34 -0.87 3.76
N PRO A 35 15.21 -1.40 4.27
CA PRO A 35 14.49 -0.77 5.36
C PRO A 35 15.39 -0.59 6.59
N PRO A 36 15.22 0.50 7.36
CA PRO A 36 15.97 0.70 8.58
C PRO A 36 15.71 -0.46 9.58
N PRO A 37 16.68 -0.78 10.44
CA PRO A 37 16.50 -1.84 11.44
C PRO A 37 15.33 -1.48 12.36
N LEU A 38 14.45 -2.46 12.62
CA LEU A 38 13.30 -2.31 13.52
C LEU A 38 13.75 -1.94 14.93
N ALA A 39 13.02 -1.05 15.59
CA ALA A 39 13.25 -0.74 16.99
C ALA A 39 13.06 -1.98 17.88
N LYS A 40 13.71 -2.02 19.06
CA LYS A 40 13.63 -3.20 19.97
C LYS A 40 12.19 -3.61 20.31
N LYS A 41 11.27 -2.64 20.45
CA LYS A 41 9.85 -2.89 20.70
C LYS A 41 9.18 -3.59 19.50
N ASP A 42 9.58 -3.24 18.28
CA ASP A 42 9.02 -3.77 17.05
C ASP A 42 9.56 -5.17 16.75
N LEU A 43 10.83 -5.44 17.11
CA LEU A 43 11.41 -6.79 17.09
C LEU A 43 10.70 -7.72 18.09
N ALA A 44 10.34 -7.23 19.28
CA ALA A 44 9.59 -8.01 20.25
C ALA A 44 8.15 -8.28 19.79
N ALA A 45 7.51 -7.33 19.11
CA ALA A 45 6.20 -7.49 18.52
C ALA A 45 6.25 -8.43 17.30
N ALA A 46 7.24 -8.28 16.42
CA ALA A 46 7.47 -9.19 15.30
C ALA A 46 7.75 -10.63 15.79
N ALA A 47 8.54 -10.80 16.87
CA ALA A 47 8.77 -12.11 17.47
C ALA A 47 7.52 -12.74 18.10
N LYS A 48 6.57 -11.91 18.57
CA LYS A 48 5.24 -12.40 19.00
C LYS A 48 4.37 -12.80 17.81
N SER A 49 4.40 -12.03 16.71
CA SER A 49 3.60 -12.28 15.53
C SER A 49 3.98 -13.57 14.81
N THR A 50 5.26 -13.93 14.80
CA THR A 50 5.75 -15.18 14.16
C THR A 50 5.25 -16.45 14.84
N ARG A 51 4.63 -16.37 16.02
CA ARG A 51 4.12 -17.54 16.74
C ARG A 51 2.70 -17.97 16.35
N HIS A 52 1.96 -17.20 15.55
CA HIS A 52 0.51 -17.38 15.47
C HIS A 52 -0.10 -17.68 14.11
N ALA A 53 0.54 -17.57 13.00
CA ALA A 53 0.16 -18.16 11.73
C ALA A 53 1.18 -17.75 10.65
N ALA A 54 1.84 -18.68 10.06
CA ALA A 54 2.59 -18.42 8.84
C ALA A 54 1.61 -17.95 7.75
N PRO A 55 1.94 -16.91 6.98
CA PRO A 55 1.18 -16.59 5.78
C PRO A 55 1.13 -17.82 4.88
N PRO A 56 0.04 -18.04 4.13
CA PRO A 56 -0.02 -19.13 3.16
C PRO A 56 1.20 -19.08 2.23
N ALA A 57 1.79 -20.23 1.91
CA ALA A 57 3.04 -20.31 1.16
C ALA A 57 2.98 -19.53 -0.17
N PRO A 58 4.06 -18.80 -0.57
CA PRO A 58 4.14 -18.18 -1.87
C PRO A 58 3.90 -19.19 -3.00
N GLY A 59 3.13 -18.82 -4.02
CA GLY A 59 2.86 -19.67 -5.18
C GLY A 59 1.59 -20.52 -5.09
N THR A 60 0.92 -20.61 -3.94
CA THR A 60 -0.37 -21.31 -3.79
C THR A 60 -1.58 -20.38 -3.94
N ARG A 61 -1.36 -19.11 -4.29
CA ARG A 61 -2.39 -18.07 -4.31
C ARG A 61 -2.73 -17.62 -5.72
N PRO A 62 -4.02 -17.33 -5.99
CA PRO A 62 -4.38 -16.57 -7.19
C PRO A 62 -3.68 -15.20 -7.16
N ALA A 63 -3.22 -14.73 -8.33
CA ALA A 63 -2.52 -13.44 -8.48
C ALA A 63 -3.34 -12.19 -8.04
N ARG A 64 -4.57 -12.36 -7.58
CA ARG A 64 -5.49 -11.31 -7.12
C ARG A 64 -5.70 -11.29 -5.60
N LEU A 65 -5.05 -12.17 -4.88
CA LEU A 65 -5.24 -12.29 -3.44
C LEU A 65 -4.26 -11.39 -2.69
N VAL A 66 -4.78 -10.45 -1.91
CA VAL A 66 -4.01 -9.67 -0.95
C VAL A 66 -4.35 -10.16 0.45
N ASN A 67 -3.35 -10.44 1.27
CA ASN A 67 -3.54 -10.86 2.65
C ASN A 67 -3.26 -9.70 3.58
N LEU A 68 -4.25 -9.33 4.37
CA LEU A 68 -4.09 -8.38 5.44
C LEU A 68 -3.74 -9.13 6.72
N TYR A 69 -2.72 -8.66 7.43
CA TYR A 69 -2.35 -9.17 8.75
C TYR A 69 -2.60 -8.09 9.80
N ASN A 70 -3.42 -8.39 10.80
CA ASN A 70 -3.64 -7.48 11.92
C ASN A 70 -2.56 -7.70 12.98
N PHE A 71 -1.71 -6.71 13.19
CA PHE A 71 -0.53 -6.78 14.04
C PHE A 71 -0.84 -7.05 15.51
N TRP A 72 -2.00 -6.59 16.01
CA TRP A 72 -2.38 -6.74 17.41
C TRP A 72 -3.23 -7.97 17.70
N THR A 73 -4.12 -8.32 16.80
CA THR A 73 -5.02 -9.48 16.99
C THR A 73 -4.40 -10.77 16.44
N HIS A 74 -3.33 -10.65 15.63
CA HIS A 74 -2.65 -11.75 14.93
C HIS A 74 -3.56 -12.53 13.99
N GLU A 75 -4.55 -11.85 13.45
CA GLU A 75 -5.51 -12.42 12.50
C GLU A 75 -5.11 -12.12 11.06
N TRP A 76 -5.49 -13.02 10.17
CA TRP A 76 -5.33 -12.87 8.73
C TRP A 76 -6.68 -12.68 8.07
N LEU A 77 -6.75 -11.78 7.09
CA LEU A 77 -7.90 -11.60 6.22
C LEU A 77 -7.45 -11.60 4.76
N ALA A 78 -7.87 -12.60 4.00
CA ALA A 78 -7.62 -12.66 2.57
C ALA A 78 -8.65 -11.80 1.82
N ILE A 79 -8.15 -10.91 0.97
CA ILE A 79 -8.97 -10.07 0.09
C ILE A 79 -8.81 -10.59 -1.33
N ASP A 80 -9.86 -11.18 -1.86
CA ASP A 80 -10.00 -11.48 -3.28
C ASP A 80 -10.75 -10.33 -3.94
N ALA A 81 -10.14 -9.66 -4.92
CA ALA A 81 -10.78 -8.57 -5.66
C ALA A 81 -12.02 -9.03 -6.46
N ALA A 82 -12.12 -10.32 -6.79
CA ALA A 82 -13.25 -10.90 -7.49
C ALA A 82 -14.40 -11.30 -6.53
N ALA A 83 -14.08 -11.53 -5.25
CA ALA A 83 -15.02 -11.96 -4.21
C ALA A 83 -14.65 -11.29 -2.88
N PRO A 84 -14.89 -9.97 -2.72
CA PRO A 84 -14.54 -9.26 -1.51
C PRO A 84 -15.27 -9.83 -0.29
N PRO A 85 -14.62 -9.85 0.89
CA PRO A 85 -15.24 -10.36 2.10
C PRO A 85 -16.47 -9.52 2.48
N PRO A 86 -17.44 -10.12 3.19
CA PRO A 86 -18.59 -9.38 3.72
C PRO A 86 -18.15 -8.21 4.61
N PRO A 87 -18.84 -7.05 4.60
CA PRO A 87 -18.51 -5.90 5.44
C PRO A 87 -18.30 -6.25 6.91
N ALA A 88 -19.16 -7.07 7.49
CA ALA A 88 -19.04 -7.48 8.90
C ALA A 88 -17.73 -8.23 9.21
N THR A 89 -17.16 -8.95 8.24
CA THR A 89 -15.85 -9.61 8.38
C THR A 89 -14.73 -8.58 8.42
N VAL A 90 -14.81 -7.56 7.58
CA VAL A 90 -13.86 -6.43 7.55
C VAL A 90 -13.94 -5.63 8.86
N ASP A 91 -15.16 -5.31 9.31
CA ASP A 91 -15.41 -4.58 10.55
C ASP A 91 -14.83 -5.32 11.75
N HIS A 92 -15.01 -6.64 11.78
CA HIS A 92 -14.43 -7.48 12.83
C HIS A 92 -12.90 -7.52 12.76
N PHE A 93 -12.32 -7.69 11.58
CA PHE A 93 -10.87 -7.73 11.38
C PHE A 93 -10.20 -6.40 11.79
N LEU A 94 -10.83 -5.27 11.47
CA LEU A 94 -10.33 -3.92 11.76
C LEU A 94 -10.80 -3.37 13.13
N ARG A 95 -11.36 -4.19 14.00
CA ARG A 95 -11.86 -3.78 15.31
C ARG A 95 -10.77 -3.24 16.23
N ASP A 96 -11.18 -2.48 17.22
CA ASP A 96 -10.29 -2.00 18.28
C ASP A 96 -9.74 -3.19 19.09
N HIS A 97 -8.43 -3.36 19.05
CA HIS A 97 -7.74 -4.47 19.74
C HIS A 97 -7.79 -4.37 21.26
N PHE A 98 -7.92 -3.14 21.81
CA PHE A 98 -7.92 -2.91 23.26
C PHE A 98 -9.28 -3.22 23.87
N THR A 99 -10.38 -2.83 23.22
CA THR A 99 -11.74 -3.04 23.73
C THR A 99 -12.43 -4.23 23.09
N ASN A 100 -11.86 -4.81 22.05
CA ASN A 100 -12.47 -5.85 21.19
C ASN A 100 -13.82 -5.41 20.58
N LYS A 101 -14.03 -4.10 20.39
CA LYS A 101 -15.23 -3.53 19.80
C LYS A 101 -15.00 -3.23 18.31
N ALA A 102 -16.00 -3.58 17.51
CA ALA A 102 -16.06 -3.24 16.09
C ALA A 102 -17.01 -2.06 15.86
N THR A 103 -16.87 -1.43 14.71
CA THR A 103 -17.80 -0.46 14.12
C THR A 103 -17.86 -0.71 12.62
N ALA A 104 -18.87 -0.14 11.94
CA ALA A 104 -18.86 -0.12 10.50
C ALA A 104 -17.64 0.66 9.98
N MET A 105 -16.82 0.01 9.17
CA MET A 105 -15.64 0.61 8.57
C MET A 105 -15.98 1.20 7.21
N GLU A 106 -15.37 2.33 6.87
CA GLU A 106 -15.50 2.93 5.55
C GLU A 106 -15.01 1.93 4.47
N PRO A 107 -15.86 1.52 3.53
CA PRO A 107 -15.53 0.47 2.55
C PRO A 107 -14.32 0.77 1.68
N ARG A 108 -14.01 2.06 1.41
CA ARG A 108 -12.86 2.48 0.61
C ARG A 108 -11.52 2.09 1.21
N LEU A 109 -11.44 1.89 2.53
CA LEU A 109 -10.19 1.56 3.22
C LEU A 109 -9.58 0.25 2.70
N ILE A 110 -10.40 -0.77 2.47
CA ILE A 110 -9.91 -2.04 1.90
C ILE A 110 -9.37 -1.83 0.48
N GLY A 111 -10.06 -1.03 -0.33
CA GLY A 111 -9.56 -0.67 -1.67
C GLY A 111 -8.20 0.04 -1.62
N MET A 112 -8.00 0.92 -0.63
CA MET A 112 -6.73 1.62 -0.43
C MET A 112 -5.60 0.65 -0.05
N LEU A 113 -5.85 -0.32 0.85
CA LEU A 113 -4.87 -1.34 1.22
C LEU A 113 -4.51 -2.27 0.04
N VAL A 114 -5.52 -2.69 -0.73
CA VAL A 114 -5.30 -3.50 -1.95
C VAL A 114 -4.53 -2.71 -3.01
N ALA A 115 -4.81 -1.42 -3.18
CA ALA A 115 -4.09 -0.55 -4.09
C ALA A 115 -2.62 -0.38 -3.68
N ALA A 116 -2.33 -0.26 -2.36
CA ALA A 116 -0.96 -0.24 -1.84
C ALA A 116 -0.22 -1.55 -2.16
N ALA A 117 -0.83 -2.69 -1.83
CA ALA A 117 -0.26 -4.00 -2.14
C ALA A 117 0.04 -4.16 -3.64
N THR A 118 -0.90 -3.76 -4.49
CA THR A 118 -0.75 -3.82 -5.95
C THR A 118 0.39 -2.93 -6.43
N ARG A 119 0.48 -1.70 -5.93
CA ARG A 119 1.51 -0.73 -6.32
C ARG A 119 2.91 -1.22 -6.00
N PHE A 120 3.08 -1.88 -4.88
CA PHE A 120 4.37 -2.36 -4.41
C PHE A 120 4.61 -3.86 -4.67
N HIS A 121 3.77 -4.49 -5.49
CA HIS A 121 3.88 -5.91 -5.84
C HIS A 121 3.97 -6.84 -4.62
N SER A 122 3.28 -6.46 -3.54
CA SER A 122 3.20 -7.26 -2.31
C SER A 122 1.88 -8.02 -2.27
N ASP A 123 1.92 -9.22 -1.75
CA ASP A 123 0.73 -10.03 -1.44
C ASP A 123 0.31 -9.93 0.04
N VAL A 124 1.03 -9.10 0.81
CA VAL A 124 0.79 -8.87 2.24
C VAL A 124 0.77 -7.38 2.55
N VAL A 125 -0.17 -6.98 3.42
CA VAL A 125 -0.21 -5.67 4.07
C VAL A 125 -0.40 -5.89 5.57
N ASP A 126 0.48 -5.30 6.37
CA ASP A 126 0.39 -5.33 7.83
C ASP A 126 -0.44 -4.15 8.32
N VAL A 127 -1.56 -4.45 8.98
CA VAL A 127 -2.46 -3.46 9.57
C VAL A 127 -2.11 -3.27 11.04
N ILE A 128 -1.77 -2.04 11.41
CA ILE A 128 -1.42 -1.65 12.78
C ILE A 128 -2.65 -1.20 13.56
N SER A 129 -3.57 -0.46 12.92
CA SER A 129 -4.78 0.05 13.57
C SER A 129 -5.88 0.28 12.54
N GLY A 130 -7.07 -0.20 12.83
CA GLY A 130 -8.31 0.16 12.13
C GLY A 130 -9.16 1.04 13.03
N PHE A 131 -10.34 0.53 13.45
CA PHE A 131 -11.18 1.22 14.42
C PHE A 131 -10.45 1.39 15.76
N ARG A 132 -10.60 2.57 16.34
CA ARG A 132 -10.11 2.89 17.68
C ARG A 132 -11.28 3.37 18.53
N HIS A 133 -11.71 2.56 19.49
CA HIS A 133 -12.81 2.93 20.37
C HIS A 133 -12.52 4.24 21.12
N PRO A 134 -13.47 5.18 21.26
CA PRO A 134 -13.25 6.46 21.93
C PRO A 134 -12.62 6.36 23.32
N LYS A 135 -12.95 5.32 24.08
CA LYS A 135 -12.32 5.02 25.38
C LYS A 135 -10.82 4.78 25.23
N TYR A 136 -10.40 4.00 24.24
CA TYR A 136 -8.97 3.74 23.99
C TYR A 136 -8.26 5.00 23.49
N ASN A 137 -8.87 5.76 22.59
CA ASN A 137 -8.34 7.04 22.14
C ASN A 137 -8.09 8.02 23.32
N LEU A 138 -9.02 8.07 24.28
CA LEU A 138 -8.84 8.88 25.49
C LEU A 138 -7.67 8.39 26.36
N ILE A 139 -7.49 7.08 26.49
CA ILE A 139 -6.37 6.48 27.23
C ILE A 139 -5.04 6.85 26.60
N LEU A 140 -4.91 6.72 25.27
CA LEU A 140 -3.69 7.10 24.54
C LEU A 140 -3.35 8.57 24.76
N ARG A 141 -4.33 9.47 24.66
CA ARG A 141 -4.12 10.91 24.93
C ARG A 141 -3.65 11.17 26.36
N LYS A 142 -4.27 10.50 27.35
CA LYS A 142 -3.84 10.62 28.77
C LYS A 142 -2.44 10.11 29.02
N LYS A 143 -1.95 9.17 28.20
CA LYS A 143 -0.57 8.65 28.24
C LYS A 143 0.43 9.51 27.48
N GLY A 144 0.01 10.64 26.91
CA GLY A 144 0.89 11.55 26.18
C GLY A 144 1.12 11.19 24.71
N HIS A 145 0.44 10.18 24.17
CA HIS A 145 0.53 9.90 22.74
C HIS A 145 -0.11 11.04 21.93
N GLN A 146 0.51 11.37 20.80
CA GLN A 146 0.07 12.44 19.89
C GLN A 146 -1.13 11.98 19.03
N VAL A 147 -2.24 11.64 19.66
CA VAL A 147 -3.46 11.27 18.95
C VAL A 147 -4.50 12.39 19.00
N ALA A 148 -5.16 12.67 17.89
CA ALA A 148 -6.19 13.68 17.79
C ALA A 148 -7.36 13.38 18.75
N ARG A 149 -7.99 14.44 19.27
CA ARG A 149 -9.20 14.32 20.09
C ARG A 149 -10.33 13.70 19.28
N ASP A 150 -10.54 14.25 18.07
CA ASP A 150 -11.46 13.76 17.07
C ASP A 150 -10.64 13.05 15.98
N SER A 151 -10.49 11.75 16.12
CA SER A 151 -9.66 10.92 15.25
C SER A 151 -10.52 10.15 14.25
N GLN A 152 -10.12 10.13 12.98
CA GLN A 152 -10.80 9.34 11.96
C GLN A 152 -10.87 7.84 12.31
N HIS A 153 -9.92 7.33 13.08
CA HIS A 153 -10.02 5.98 13.64
C HIS A 153 -11.24 5.76 14.53
N THR A 154 -11.68 6.80 15.27
CA THR A 154 -12.85 6.67 16.14
C THR A 154 -14.18 6.65 15.40
N HIS A 155 -14.14 6.96 14.11
CA HIS A 155 -15.28 6.96 13.19
C HIS A 155 -15.27 5.76 12.22
N GLY A 156 -14.25 4.89 12.29
CA GLY A 156 -14.09 3.79 11.34
C GLY A 156 -13.58 4.23 9.96
N ASN A 157 -13.03 5.43 9.85
CA ASN A 157 -12.65 6.07 8.59
C ASN A 157 -11.14 6.05 8.31
N ALA A 158 -10.35 5.35 9.13
CA ALA A 158 -8.90 5.36 9.04
C ALA A 158 -8.28 3.98 9.24
N VAL A 159 -7.07 3.83 8.69
CA VAL A 159 -6.21 2.67 8.87
C VAL A 159 -4.76 3.11 8.98
N ASP A 160 -4.02 2.53 9.94
CA ASP A 160 -2.57 2.59 10.05
C ASP A 160 -2.01 1.28 9.53
N PHE A 161 -1.04 1.33 8.62
CA PHE A 161 -0.52 0.12 7.97
C PHE A 161 0.90 0.33 7.42
N PHE A 162 1.55 -0.77 7.11
CA PHE A 162 2.75 -0.78 6.28
C PHE A 162 2.71 -1.96 5.29
N VAL A 163 3.55 -1.89 4.26
CA VAL A 163 3.78 -2.98 3.32
C VAL A 163 5.16 -3.56 3.61
N PRO A 164 5.30 -4.86 3.89
CA PRO A 164 6.57 -5.47 4.21
C PRO A 164 7.64 -5.16 3.17
N GLN A 165 8.86 -4.87 3.63
CA GLN A 165 10.03 -4.54 2.81
C GLN A 165 9.96 -3.21 2.04
N ILE A 166 8.88 -2.45 2.13
CA ILE A 166 8.75 -1.16 1.48
C ILE A 166 9.12 -0.05 2.48
N PRO A 167 10.05 0.86 2.12
CA PRO A 167 10.36 2.02 2.95
C PRO A 167 9.11 2.86 3.21
N VAL A 168 8.89 3.23 4.47
CA VAL A 168 7.67 3.95 4.88
C VAL A 168 7.52 5.29 4.17
N GLN A 169 8.62 5.94 3.80
CA GLN A 169 8.64 7.18 3.02
C GLN A 169 8.11 6.96 1.59
N ALA A 170 8.46 5.83 0.96
CA ALA A 170 7.94 5.48 -0.36
C ALA A 170 6.44 5.18 -0.32
N LEU A 171 6.00 4.49 0.74
CA LEU A 171 4.59 4.22 1.00
C LEU A 171 3.80 5.52 1.24
N GLU A 172 4.35 6.45 2.04
CA GLU A 172 3.74 7.76 2.31
C GLU A 172 3.64 8.60 1.03
N ALA A 173 4.71 8.69 0.25
CA ALA A 173 4.71 9.45 -1.01
C ALA A 173 3.62 8.92 -1.98
N TRP A 174 3.49 7.60 -2.08
CA TRP A 174 2.41 6.98 -2.86
C TRP A 174 1.03 7.32 -2.27
N ALA A 175 0.85 7.19 -0.95
CA ALA A 175 -0.41 7.45 -0.28
C ALA A 175 -0.90 8.88 -0.50
N ARG A 176 0.00 9.86 -0.42
CA ARG A 176 -0.30 11.28 -0.71
C ARG A 176 -0.76 11.49 -2.14
N ALA A 177 -0.12 10.81 -3.10
CA ALA A 177 -0.49 10.94 -4.51
C ALA A 177 -1.89 10.40 -4.82
N GLN A 178 -2.46 9.54 -3.96
CA GLN A 178 -3.82 9.04 -4.13
C GLN A 178 -4.89 10.10 -3.81
N ALA A 179 -4.57 11.13 -3.02
CA ALA A 179 -5.47 12.21 -2.62
C ALA A 179 -6.83 11.75 -2.05
N ASN A 180 -6.85 10.60 -1.36
CA ASN A 180 -8.07 9.98 -0.81
C ASN A 180 -8.55 10.62 0.50
N GLY A 181 -7.68 11.34 1.21
CA GLY A 181 -7.96 11.93 2.50
C GLY A 181 -6.69 12.33 3.25
N GLY A 182 -6.68 12.18 4.57
CA GLY A 182 -5.50 12.44 5.38
C GLY A 182 -4.43 11.36 5.23
N VAL A 183 -3.16 11.78 5.20
CA VAL A 183 -1.98 10.91 5.20
C VAL A 183 -1.00 11.36 6.28
N GLY A 184 -0.66 10.45 7.17
CA GLY A 184 0.32 10.65 8.24
C GLY A 184 1.52 9.72 8.08
N LEU A 185 2.72 10.26 8.18
CA LEU A 185 3.97 9.50 8.21
C LEU A 185 4.42 9.30 9.66
N TYR A 186 4.73 8.07 10.05
CA TYR A 186 5.26 7.70 11.36
C TYR A 186 6.59 6.95 11.17
N PRO A 187 7.69 7.68 10.94
CA PRO A 187 8.95 7.09 10.53
C PRO A 187 9.57 6.20 11.62
N ASP A 188 9.49 6.59 12.89
CA ASP A 188 10.04 5.84 14.01
C ASP A 188 9.23 4.57 14.32
N SER A 189 7.93 4.64 14.08
CA SER A 189 7.00 3.51 14.23
C SER A 189 6.90 2.64 12.97
N GLY A 190 7.36 3.13 11.82
CA GLY A 190 7.47 2.38 10.57
C GLY A 190 6.14 2.14 9.86
N PHE A 191 5.14 3.02 10.01
CA PHE A 191 3.84 2.88 9.35
C PHE A 191 3.34 4.21 8.74
N VAL A 192 2.34 4.08 7.90
CA VAL A 192 1.59 5.21 7.31
C VAL A 192 0.14 5.15 7.78
N HIS A 193 -0.39 6.30 8.15
CA HIS A 193 -1.83 6.52 8.34
C HIS A 193 -2.46 6.93 7.02
N MET A 194 -3.62 6.35 6.69
CA MET A 194 -4.51 6.84 5.65
C MET A 194 -5.94 6.92 6.18
N ASP A 195 -6.66 7.98 5.79
CA ASP A 195 -8.08 8.13 6.11
C ASP A 195 -8.90 8.68 4.93
N THR A 196 -10.21 8.70 5.08
CA THR A 196 -11.16 9.19 4.08
C THR A 196 -11.75 10.55 4.45
N GLY A 197 -11.15 11.25 5.39
CA GLY A 197 -11.50 12.62 5.77
C GLY A 197 -10.94 13.69 4.82
N PRO A 198 -10.87 14.95 5.27
CA PRO A 198 -10.27 16.03 4.47
C PRO A 198 -8.81 15.74 4.11
N ILE A 199 -8.40 16.13 2.89
CA ILE A 199 -7.01 16.00 2.43
C ILE A 199 -6.10 16.84 3.31
N ARG A 200 -5.14 16.18 3.96
CA ARG A 200 -4.11 16.79 4.81
C ARG A 200 -2.94 15.84 4.99
N THR A 201 -1.79 16.37 5.36
CA THR A 201 -0.59 15.55 5.62
C THR A 201 0.10 16.02 6.89
N TRP A 202 0.73 15.09 7.61
CA TRP A 202 1.54 15.36 8.80
C TRP A 202 2.60 14.29 8.98
N SER A 203 3.55 14.56 9.88
CA SER A 203 4.48 13.56 10.38
C SER A 203 4.32 13.46 11.90
N GLY A 204 4.32 12.24 12.42
CA GLY A 204 4.36 11.90 13.85
C GLY A 204 5.64 11.17 14.22
N GLU A 205 5.76 10.80 15.49
CA GLU A 205 6.89 10.00 16.03
C GLU A 205 6.71 8.50 15.79
#